data_c0ccf78e777dafb92778ae0ea9fa1a4a
#
_entry.id   c0ccf78e777dafb92778ae0ea9fa1a4a
#
_cell.length_a   1.000
_cell.length_b   1.000
_cell.length_c   1.000
_cell.angle_alpha   90.00
_cell.angle_beta   90.00
_cell.angle_gamma   90.00
#
_symmetry.space_group_name_H-M   'P 1'
#
loop_
_entity.id
_entity.type
_entity.pdbx_description
1 polymer ?
#
loop_
_entity_poly.entity_id
_entity_poly.type
_entity_poly.pdbx_seq_one_letter_code
_entity_poly.pdbx_strand_id
1 'polypeptide(L)'
;RPRRGSSLQSGGDRPTIDRLEPRTVSFPSSYPVGGIVIDTKGRQLFLVQSPTEALRYPISVGREGFSWTGAETISRKAEWPDWHPPEEMRWRDPRLPEKMTGGIKNPLGAMALYLGSSLYRIHGTNDATSIGRAASSGCFRMLNGHVVDLAARVDIGTGVQVVHRLPPELEKVVADQVAPPEAPKPAVTKRSRPS
;
A
#
# COMPACT_ATOMS: atom_id res chain seq x y z
N ARG A 1 -2.77 -26.99 30.74
CA ARG A 1 -2.65 -26.58 29.32
C ARG A 1 -2.78 -25.09 29.25
N PRO A 2 -1.84 -24.36 28.62
CA PRO A 2 -2.05 -22.94 28.39
C PRO A 2 -3.30 -22.79 27.53
N ARG A 3 -4.24 -21.95 27.98
CA ARG A 3 -5.38 -21.56 27.14
C ARG A 3 -4.81 -20.89 25.90
N ARG A 4 -5.05 -21.47 24.72
CA ARG A 4 -4.83 -20.78 23.48
C ARG A 4 -5.62 -19.48 23.52
N GLY A 5 -4.95 -18.36 23.35
CA GLY A 5 -5.62 -17.10 23.19
C GLY A 5 -6.71 -17.20 22.12
N SER A 6 -7.76 -16.38 22.21
CA SER A 6 -8.83 -16.36 21.22
C SER A 6 -8.24 -16.34 19.80
N SER A 7 -8.64 -17.28 18.94
CA SER A 7 -8.25 -17.34 17.53
C SER A 7 -8.80 -16.16 16.71
N LEU A 8 -9.71 -15.39 17.32
CA LEU A 8 -10.36 -14.23 16.73
C LEU A 8 -10.04 -12.98 17.53
N GLN A 9 -9.55 -11.94 16.87
CA GLN A 9 -9.31 -10.63 17.46
C GLN A 9 -10.11 -9.56 16.72
N SER A 10 -10.65 -8.59 17.46
CA SER A 10 -11.30 -7.44 16.85
C SER A 10 -10.29 -6.47 16.26
N GLY A 11 -10.56 -6.00 15.05
CA GLY A 11 -9.80 -4.92 14.41
C GLY A 11 -10.15 -3.52 14.87
N GLY A 12 -11.14 -3.38 15.79
CA GLY A 12 -11.57 -2.08 16.32
C GLY A 12 -12.63 -1.40 15.45
N ASP A 13 -12.71 -0.08 15.58
CA ASP A 13 -13.71 0.72 14.90
C ASP A 13 -13.54 0.76 13.39
N ARG A 14 -14.64 1.01 12.69
CA ARG A 14 -14.70 1.16 11.23
C ARG A 14 -15.30 2.51 10.87
N PRO A 15 -14.53 3.60 11.08
CA PRO A 15 -15.04 4.94 10.76
C PRO A 15 -15.20 5.11 9.25
N THR A 16 -16.04 6.06 8.85
CA THR A 16 -16.08 6.49 7.46
C THR A 16 -14.77 7.18 7.12
N ILE A 17 -14.11 6.72 6.07
CA ILE A 17 -12.87 7.31 5.58
C ILE A 17 -13.18 8.22 4.40
N ASP A 18 -12.84 9.50 4.54
CA ASP A 18 -12.95 10.44 3.44
C ASP A 18 -11.89 10.15 2.38
N ARG A 19 -12.29 10.31 1.12
CA ARG A 19 -11.36 10.20 0.00
C ARG A 19 -10.31 11.30 0.11
N LEU A 20 -9.05 10.89 -0.01
CA LEU A 20 -7.93 11.81 -0.15
C LEU A 20 -7.54 11.84 -1.63
N GLU A 21 -7.66 13.00 -2.25
CA GLU A 21 -7.34 13.15 -3.67
C GLU A 21 -5.84 12.97 -3.92
N PRO A 22 -5.47 12.15 -4.92
CA PRO A 22 -4.08 12.03 -5.34
C PRO A 22 -3.68 13.24 -6.19
N ARG A 23 -2.38 13.39 -6.36
CA ARG A 23 -1.81 14.40 -7.25
C ARG A 23 -1.88 13.93 -8.70
N THR A 24 -2.32 14.82 -9.61
CA THR A 24 -2.16 14.63 -11.04
C THR A 24 -0.72 14.94 -11.43
N VAL A 25 -0.10 14.04 -12.20
CA VAL A 25 1.25 14.21 -12.71
C VAL A 25 1.29 14.04 -14.23
N SER A 26 2.24 14.69 -14.89
CA SER A 26 2.59 14.37 -16.26
C SER A 26 3.20 12.96 -16.30
N PHE A 27 2.65 12.12 -17.16
CA PHE A 27 2.98 10.69 -17.24
C PHE A 27 2.90 10.22 -18.71
N PRO A 28 3.82 10.70 -19.55
CA PRO A 28 3.84 10.31 -20.95
C PRO A 28 4.27 8.85 -21.08
N SER A 29 3.34 8.00 -21.42
CA SER A 29 3.59 6.56 -21.45
C SER A 29 2.68 5.83 -22.41
N SER A 30 3.06 4.59 -22.76
CA SER A 30 2.24 3.63 -23.50
C SER A 30 1.46 2.68 -22.58
N TYR A 31 1.51 2.87 -21.28
CA TYR A 31 0.70 2.07 -20.35
C TYR A 31 -0.79 2.28 -20.63
N PRO A 32 -1.61 1.22 -20.53
CA PRO A 32 -3.03 1.31 -20.83
C PRO A 32 -3.77 2.34 -19.97
N VAL A 33 -4.57 3.17 -20.61
CA VAL A 33 -5.46 4.13 -19.92
C VAL A 33 -6.47 3.36 -19.07
N GLY A 34 -6.69 3.81 -17.84
CA GLY A 34 -7.55 3.14 -16.86
C GLY A 34 -6.83 2.06 -16.05
N GLY A 35 -5.62 1.69 -16.44
CA GLY A 35 -4.82 0.71 -15.71
C GLY A 35 -4.00 1.33 -14.58
N ILE A 36 -3.54 0.45 -13.69
CA ILE A 36 -2.65 0.79 -12.57
C ILE A 36 -1.23 0.36 -12.92
N VAL A 37 -0.27 1.22 -12.62
CA VAL A 37 1.16 0.91 -12.68
C VAL A 37 1.76 1.11 -11.29
N ILE A 38 2.37 0.07 -10.75
CA ILE A 38 3.08 0.13 -9.47
C ILE A 38 4.58 0.11 -9.74
N ASP A 39 5.25 1.18 -9.32
CA ASP A 39 6.70 1.33 -9.32
C ASP A 39 7.23 1.00 -7.92
N THR A 40 7.80 -0.19 -7.76
CA THR A 40 8.20 -0.66 -6.43
C THR A 40 9.41 0.10 -5.89
N LYS A 41 10.38 0.42 -6.73
CA LYS A 41 11.56 1.18 -6.32
C LYS A 41 11.21 2.61 -5.93
N GLY A 42 10.37 3.26 -6.72
CA GLY A 42 9.91 4.62 -6.45
C GLY A 42 8.84 4.71 -5.35
N ARG A 43 8.32 3.58 -4.89
CA ARG A 43 7.24 3.49 -3.89
C ARG A 43 6.07 4.38 -4.23
N GLN A 44 5.57 4.20 -5.43
CA GLN A 44 4.49 4.99 -5.97
C GLN A 44 3.59 4.12 -6.87
N LEU A 45 2.33 4.49 -6.89
CA LEU A 45 1.31 3.85 -7.69
C LEU A 45 0.68 4.91 -8.59
N PHE A 46 0.48 4.56 -9.85
CA PHE A 46 -0.14 5.45 -10.83
C PHE A 46 -1.43 4.84 -11.36
N LEU A 47 -2.47 5.64 -11.40
CA LEU A 47 -3.68 5.34 -12.18
C LEU A 47 -3.61 6.16 -13.47
N VAL A 48 -3.44 5.49 -14.59
CA VAL A 48 -3.25 6.12 -15.90
C VAL A 48 -4.56 6.73 -16.38
N GLN A 49 -4.59 8.05 -16.57
CA GLN A 49 -5.78 8.80 -16.98
C GLN A 49 -5.84 9.02 -18.49
N SER A 50 -4.69 9.21 -19.11
CA SER A 50 -4.55 9.49 -20.52
C SER A 50 -3.15 9.09 -20.99
N PRO A 51 -2.83 9.18 -22.29
CA PRO A 51 -1.46 8.95 -22.74
C PRO A 51 -0.41 9.88 -22.14
N THR A 52 -0.83 10.98 -21.51
CA THR A 52 0.07 12.02 -20.99
C THR A 52 -0.05 12.30 -19.51
N GLU A 53 -1.06 11.76 -18.83
CA GLU A 53 -1.32 12.05 -17.42
C GLU A 53 -1.69 10.82 -16.60
N ALA A 54 -1.32 10.83 -15.33
CA ALA A 54 -1.73 9.85 -14.34
C ALA A 54 -2.01 10.50 -12.99
N LEU A 55 -2.80 9.81 -12.17
CA LEU A 55 -2.92 10.11 -10.74
C LEU A 55 -1.84 9.35 -10.00
N ARG A 56 -1.11 10.03 -9.15
CA ARG A 56 -0.02 9.45 -8.37
C ARG A 56 -0.38 9.33 -6.90
N TYR A 57 -0.19 8.14 -6.37
CA TYR A 57 -0.36 7.82 -4.95
C TYR A 57 0.98 7.37 -4.36
N PRO A 58 1.46 7.96 -3.27
CA PRO A 58 2.59 7.41 -2.53
C PRO A 58 2.18 6.11 -1.83
N ILE A 59 3.07 5.14 -1.83
CA ILE A 59 2.81 3.83 -1.22
C ILE A 59 4.00 3.37 -0.38
N SER A 60 3.79 2.33 0.42
CA SER A 60 4.88 1.50 0.93
C SER A 60 4.84 0.14 0.25
N VAL A 61 6.00 -0.46 0.12
CA VAL A 61 6.17 -1.77 -0.51
C VAL A 61 6.80 -2.73 0.49
N GLY A 62 6.10 -3.82 0.79
CA GLY A 62 6.64 -4.91 1.61
C GLY A 62 7.62 -5.77 0.82
N ARG A 63 8.34 -6.66 1.51
CA ARG A 63 9.36 -7.55 0.89
C ARG A 63 8.77 -8.37 -0.25
N GLU A 64 7.59 -8.92 -0.07
CA GLU A 64 6.90 -9.75 -1.06
C GLU A 64 6.58 -8.93 -2.32
N GLY A 65 6.04 -7.72 -2.15
CA GLY A 65 5.74 -6.83 -3.27
C GLY A 65 6.98 -6.30 -3.96
N PHE A 66 8.07 -6.08 -3.22
CA PHE A 66 9.32 -5.58 -3.78
C PHE A 66 10.02 -6.59 -4.69
N SER A 67 9.92 -7.87 -4.38
CA SER A 67 10.53 -8.94 -5.18
C SER A 67 9.69 -9.39 -6.38
N TRP A 68 8.45 -8.92 -6.48
CA TRP A 68 7.53 -9.33 -7.53
C TRP A 68 7.39 -8.29 -8.63
N THR A 69 7.45 -8.74 -9.87
CA THR A 69 7.07 -7.98 -11.06
C THR A 69 6.12 -8.82 -11.90
N GLY A 70 5.18 -8.18 -12.58
CA GLY A 70 4.24 -8.89 -13.42
C GLY A 70 2.97 -8.09 -13.65
N ALA A 71 2.00 -8.75 -14.25
CA ALA A 71 0.69 -8.19 -14.54
C ALA A 71 -0.40 -9.05 -13.94
N GLU A 72 -1.38 -8.40 -13.34
CA GLU A 72 -2.57 -9.00 -12.76
C GLU A 72 -3.77 -8.10 -13.03
N THR A 73 -4.95 -8.59 -12.68
CA THR A 73 -6.17 -7.77 -12.66
C THR A 73 -6.74 -7.71 -11.25
N ILE A 74 -7.47 -6.66 -10.95
CA ILE A 74 -8.22 -6.61 -9.70
C ILE A 74 -9.33 -7.65 -9.77
N SER A 75 -9.29 -8.63 -8.88
CA SER A 75 -10.24 -9.73 -8.82
C SER A 75 -11.33 -9.52 -7.78
N ARG A 76 -11.07 -8.71 -6.78
CA ARG A 76 -11.99 -8.44 -5.67
C ARG A 76 -11.67 -7.12 -5.00
N LYS A 77 -12.71 -6.44 -4.50
CA LYS A 77 -12.60 -5.28 -3.61
C LYS A 77 -13.30 -5.60 -2.30
N ALA A 78 -12.69 -5.27 -1.17
CA ALA A 78 -13.29 -5.49 0.15
C ALA A 78 -13.10 -4.27 1.05
N GLU A 79 -14.19 -3.72 1.56
CA GLU A 79 -14.17 -2.69 2.59
C GLU A 79 -13.83 -3.33 3.94
N TRP A 80 -12.95 -2.69 4.71
CA TRP A 80 -12.53 -3.17 6.02
C TRP A 80 -12.29 -4.69 6.05
N PRO A 81 -11.34 -5.18 5.24
CA PRO A 81 -11.13 -6.61 5.09
C PRO A 81 -10.66 -7.26 6.39
N ASP A 82 -11.04 -8.51 6.58
CA ASP A 82 -10.46 -9.34 7.62
C ASP A 82 -9.01 -9.68 7.28
N TRP A 83 -8.19 -9.80 8.30
CA TRP A 83 -6.79 -10.17 8.16
C TRP A 83 -6.56 -11.57 8.74
N HIS A 84 -5.95 -12.41 7.93
CA HIS A 84 -5.50 -13.74 8.33
C HIS A 84 -3.97 -13.72 8.35
N PRO A 85 -3.34 -13.53 9.52
CA PRO A 85 -1.88 -13.56 9.60
C PRO A 85 -1.34 -14.86 9.01
N PRO A 86 -0.29 -14.81 8.18
CA PRO A 86 0.34 -16.03 7.67
C PRO A 86 0.81 -16.94 8.79
N GLU A 87 0.71 -18.24 8.59
CA GLU A 87 1.09 -19.23 9.60
C GLU A 87 2.52 -19.04 10.09
N GLU A 88 3.46 -18.74 9.18
CA GLU A 88 4.85 -18.45 9.53
C GLU A 88 4.99 -17.24 10.47
N MET A 89 4.17 -16.22 10.27
CA MET A 89 4.16 -15.05 11.15
C MET A 89 3.64 -15.41 12.53
N ARG A 90 2.63 -16.27 12.60
CA ARG A 90 2.07 -16.77 13.88
C ARG A 90 3.06 -17.66 14.64
N TRP A 91 3.92 -18.38 13.94
CA TRP A 91 5.01 -19.14 14.56
C TRP A 91 6.05 -18.24 15.22
N ARG A 92 6.37 -17.10 14.58
CA ARG A 92 7.30 -16.11 15.14
C ARG A 92 6.68 -15.34 16.31
N ASP A 93 5.40 -15.05 16.23
CA ASP A 93 4.65 -14.37 17.27
C ASP A 93 3.34 -15.09 17.58
N PRO A 94 3.36 -16.02 18.56
CA PRO A 94 2.19 -16.78 18.95
C PRO A 94 1.04 -15.94 19.53
N ARG A 95 1.27 -14.65 19.81
CA ARG A 95 0.22 -13.72 20.27
C ARG A 95 -0.71 -13.29 19.14
N LEU A 96 -0.29 -13.47 17.89
CA LEU A 96 -1.11 -13.14 16.74
C LEU A 96 -2.33 -14.07 16.66
N PRO A 97 -3.51 -13.53 16.34
CA PRO A 97 -4.72 -14.33 16.14
C PRO A 97 -4.67 -15.11 14.84
N GLU A 98 -5.51 -16.09 14.68
CA GLU A 98 -5.75 -16.72 13.37
C GLU A 98 -6.47 -15.76 12.42
N LYS A 99 -7.33 -14.89 12.97
CA LYS A 99 -8.10 -13.89 12.22
C LYS A 99 -8.25 -12.62 13.04
N MET A 100 -8.04 -11.49 12.40
CA MET A 100 -8.42 -10.18 12.92
C MET A 100 -9.52 -9.59 12.02
N THR A 101 -10.63 -9.19 12.62
CA THR A 101 -11.72 -8.54 11.88
C THR A 101 -11.28 -7.17 11.35
N GLY A 102 -11.92 -6.69 10.30
CA GLY A 102 -11.64 -5.37 9.75
C GLY A 102 -11.84 -4.26 10.78
N GLY A 103 -11.02 -3.23 10.72
CA GLY A 103 -11.07 -2.08 11.60
C GLY A 103 -9.76 -1.29 11.61
N ILE A 104 -9.74 -0.18 12.32
CA ILE A 104 -8.59 0.74 12.35
C ILE A 104 -7.31 0.14 12.93
N LYS A 105 -7.42 -0.94 13.69
CA LYS A 105 -6.27 -1.68 14.25
C LYS A 105 -5.74 -2.75 13.32
N ASN A 106 -6.50 -3.07 12.27
CA ASN A 106 -6.14 -4.10 11.31
C ASN A 106 -5.13 -3.54 10.31
N PRO A 107 -4.00 -4.24 10.06
CA PRO A 107 -2.96 -3.74 9.17
C PRO A 107 -3.39 -3.59 7.71
N LEU A 108 -4.48 -4.23 7.27
CA LEU A 108 -5.01 -4.07 5.92
C LEU A 108 -5.79 -2.76 5.73
N GLY A 109 -6.13 -2.05 6.81
CA GLY A 109 -6.81 -0.76 6.75
C GLY A 109 -8.23 -0.80 6.20
N ALA A 110 -8.64 0.31 5.60
CA ALA A 110 -10.04 0.57 5.23
C ALA A 110 -10.53 -0.18 3.98
N MET A 111 -9.62 -0.63 3.14
CA MET A 111 -9.95 -1.23 1.84
C MET A 111 -8.82 -2.13 1.38
N ALA A 112 -9.16 -3.23 0.71
CA ALA A 112 -8.20 -4.05 -0.01
C ALA A 112 -8.67 -4.32 -1.45
N LEU A 113 -7.73 -4.26 -2.38
CA LEU A 113 -7.88 -4.63 -3.78
C LEU A 113 -7.02 -5.87 -4.01
N TYR A 114 -7.66 -6.99 -4.28
CA TYR A 114 -6.97 -8.27 -4.47
C TYR A 114 -6.51 -8.41 -5.93
N LEU A 115 -5.30 -8.91 -6.13
CA LEU A 115 -4.67 -9.03 -7.45
C LEU A 115 -4.71 -10.46 -7.95
N GLY A 116 -5.61 -10.74 -8.87
CA GLY A 116 -5.80 -12.06 -9.47
C GLY A 116 -6.09 -13.14 -8.43
N SER A 117 -5.49 -14.29 -8.62
CA SER A 117 -5.49 -15.41 -7.66
C SER A 117 -4.23 -15.42 -6.78
N SER A 118 -3.38 -14.39 -6.90
CA SER A 118 -2.17 -14.24 -6.11
C SER A 118 -2.45 -13.86 -4.66
N LEU A 119 -1.43 -13.94 -3.82
CA LEU A 119 -1.49 -13.44 -2.44
C LEU A 119 -1.26 -11.92 -2.36
N TYR A 120 -0.97 -11.28 -3.49
CA TYR A 120 -0.68 -9.84 -3.53
C TYR A 120 -1.96 -9.02 -3.50
N ARG A 121 -1.89 -7.89 -2.83
CA ARG A 121 -3.01 -6.96 -2.70
C ARG A 121 -2.51 -5.53 -2.50
N ILE A 122 -3.34 -4.60 -2.94
CA ILE A 122 -3.22 -3.18 -2.64
C ILE A 122 -4.17 -2.93 -1.48
N HIS A 123 -3.70 -2.34 -0.40
CA HIS A 123 -4.54 -2.16 0.78
C HIS A 123 -4.20 -0.87 1.55
N GLY A 124 -5.09 -0.49 2.45
CA GLY A 124 -4.85 0.61 3.39
C GLY A 124 -3.85 0.24 4.47
N THR A 125 -3.86 0.99 5.56
CA THR A 125 -2.92 0.78 6.65
C THR A 125 -3.52 1.17 7.99
N ASN A 126 -2.99 0.59 9.06
CA ASN A 126 -3.21 1.03 10.44
C ASN A 126 -2.11 1.98 10.92
N ASP A 127 -1.12 2.28 10.08
CA ASP A 127 0.00 3.16 10.38
C ASP A 127 0.33 4.07 9.18
N ALA A 128 -0.25 5.27 9.20
CA ALA A 128 -0.05 6.28 8.15
C ALA A 128 1.42 6.71 8.00
N THR A 129 2.23 6.59 9.05
CA THR A 129 3.64 6.99 9.02
C THR A 129 4.51 6.03 8.23
N SER A 130 4.02 4.82 7.93
CA SER A 130 4.74 3.82 7.14
C SER A 130 4.77 4.13 5.64
N ILE A 131 3.90 5.00 5.15
CA ILE A 131 3.79 5.29 3.72
C ILE A 131 5.02 6.06 3.22
N GLY A 132 5.52 5.64 2.04
CA GLY A 132 6.76 6.17 1.46
C GLY A 132 8.02 5.49 1.98
N ARG A 133 7.90 4.56 2.91
CA ARG A 133 9.01 3.81 3.50
C ARG A 133 9.01 2.35 3.05
N ALA A 134 10.11 1.66 3.26
CA ALA A 134 10.14 0.20 3.13
C ALA A 134 9.36 -0.41 4.30
N ALA A 135 8.46 -1.33 3.99
CA ALA A 135 7.72 -2.07 4.99
C ALA A 135 8.30 -3.47 5.15
N SER A 136 8.19 -4.05 6.35
CA SER A 136 8.66 -5.42 6.60
C SER A 136 7.73 -6.48 6.02
N SER A 137 6.45 -6.17 5.90
CA SER A 137 5.42 -7.09 5.41
C SER A 137 4.29 -6.33 4.70
N GLY A 138 3.40 -7.07 4.07
CA GLY A 138 2.34 -6.52 3.23
C GLY A 138 2.82 -6.22 1.82
N CYS A 139 1.92 -6.12 0.87
CA CYS A 139 2.30 -5.94 -0.54
C CYS A 139 2.45 -4.46 -0.86
N PHE A 140 1.34 -3.80 -1.07
CA PHE A 140 1.33 -2.40 -1.47
C PHE A 140 0.39 -1.65 -0.53
N ARG A 141 0.98 -0.89 0.39
CA ARG A 141 0.22 -0.12 1.38
C ARG A 141 0.01 1.31 0.93
N MET A 142 -1.21 1.77 1.10
CA MET A 142 -1.63 3.14 0.83
C MET A 142 -2.20 3.78 2.10
N LEU A 143 -2.20 5.10 2.16
CA LEU A 143 -3.06 5.80 3.11
C LEU A 143 -4.51 5.35 2.93
N ASN A 144 -5.27 5.23 4.00
CA ASN A 144 -6.68 4.81 3.92
C ASN A 144 -7.49 5.70 2.98
N GLY A 145 -7.33 7.02 3.05
CA GLY A 145 -8.01 7.95 2.15
C GLY A 145 -7.65 7.74 0.68
N HIS A 146 -6.40 7.38 0.39
CA HIS A 146 -5.94 7.08 -0.96
C HIS A 146 -6.50 5.76 -1.50
N VAL A 147 -6.50 4.69 -0.70
CA VAL A 147 -7.02 3.40 -1.19
C VAL A 147 -8.53 3.45 -1.40
N VAL A 148 -9.25 4.20 -0.58
CA VAL A 148 -10.68 4.46 -0.77
C VAL A 148 -10.92 5.25 -2.06
N ASP A 149 -10.11 6.27 -2.33
CA ASP A 149 -10.18 7.05 -3.57
C ASP A 149 -9.88 6.19 -4.80
N LEU A 150 -8.81 5.41 -4.75
CA LEU A 150 -8.43 4.49 -5.85
C LEU A 150 -9.53 3.46 -6.11
N ALA A 151 -10.06 2.84 -5.07
CA ALA A 151 -11.12 1.83 -5.19
C ALA A 151 -12.39 2.38 -5.84
N ALA A 152 -12.70 3.66 -5.61
CA ALA A 152 -13.84 4.33 -6.24
C ALA A 152 -13.64 4.61 -7.73
N ARG A 153 -12.39 4.63 -8.21
CA ARG A 153 -12.04 4.94 -9.59
C ARG A 153 -11.80 3.71 -10.47
N VAL A 154 -11.63 2.54 -9.88
CA VAL A 154 -11.30 1.30 -10.60
C VAL A 154 -12.37 0.24 -10.36
N ASP A 155 -12.39 -0.75 -11.25
CA ASP A 155 -13.35 -1.84 -11.22
C ASP A 155 -12.64 -3.20 -11.11
N ILE A 156 -13.41 -4.23 -10.80
CA ILE A 156 -12.95 -5.61 -10.98
C ILE A 156 -12.62 -5.80 -12.46
N GLY A 157 -11.45 -6.37 -12.74
CA GLY A 157 -10.92 -6.51 -14.09
C GLY A 157 -9.94 -5.41 -14.50
N THR A 158 -9.82 -4.32 -13.74
CA THR A 158 -8.79 -3.30 -13.98
C THR A 158 -7.41 -3.94 -13.97
N GLY A 159 -6.62 -3.68 -15.03
CA GLY A 159 -5.26 -4.18 -15.15
C GLY A 159 -4.31 -3.49 -14.18
N VAL A 160 -3.42 -4.28 -13.58
CA VAL A 160 -2.37 -3.81 -12.67
C VAL A 160 -1.04 -4.36 -13.15
N GLN A 161 -0.13 -3.48 -13.50
CA GLN A 161 1.23 -3.83 -13.87
C GLN A 161 2.19 -3.40 -12.78
N VAL A 162 2.95 -4.35 -12.28
CA VAL A 162 3.97 -4.11 -11.26
C VAL A 162 5.33 -4.14 -11.93
N VAL A 163 6.04 -3.03 -11.86
CA VAL A 163 7.39 -2.88 -12.38
C VAL A 163 8.35 -2.55 -11.24
N HIS A 164 9.57 -3.01 -11.35
CA HIS A 164 10.59 -2.68 -10.37
C HIS A 164 10.99 -1.21 -10.46
N ARG A 165 11.01 -0.69 -11.68
CA ARG A 165 11.39 0.68 -11.99
C ARG A 165 10.67 1.15 -13.26
N LEU A 166 10.26 2.41 -13.30
CA LEU A 166 9.74 3.03 -14.51
C LEU A 166 10.83 3.10 -15.60
N PRO A 167 10.44 3.14 -16.89
CA PRO A 167 11.38 3.48 -17.96
C PRO A 167 12.15 4.76 -17.62
N PRO A 168 13.46 4.88 -17.93
CA PRO A 168 14.30 5.98 -17.45
C PRO A 168 13.78 7.37 -17.78
N GLU A 169 13.25 7.58 -18.97
CA GLU A 169 12.70 8.87 -19.39
C GLU A 169 11.44 9.25 -18.60
N LEU A 170 10.55 8.28 -18.38
CA LEU A 170 9.34 8.47 -17.58
C LEU A 170 9.68 8.69 -16.11
N GLU A 171 10.62 7.93 -15.57
CA GLU A 171 11.09 8.10 -14.21
C GLU A 171 11.59 9.54 -13.96
N LYS A 172 12.34 10.09 -14.89
CA LYS A 172 12.83 11.47 -14.82
C LYS A 172 11.69 12.48 -14.83
N VAL A 173 10.73 12.33 -15.72
CA VAL A 173 9.57 13.22 -15.82
C VAL A 173 8.80 13.24 -14.51
N VAL A 174 8.55 12.07 -13.91
CA VAL A 174 7.85 11.97 -12.64
C VAL A 174 8.69 12.56 -11.50
N ALA A 175 9.98 12.23 -11.43
CA ALA A 175 10.87 12.73 -10.38
C ALA A 175 10.98 14.26 -10.38
N ASP A 176 10.96 14.89 -11.53
CA ASP A 176 11.02 16.35 -11.67
C ASP A 176 9.76 17.05 -11.11
N GLN A 177 8.64 16.32 -10.97
CA GLN A 177 7.37 16.85 -10.46
C GLN A 177 7.14 16.58 -8.97
N VAL A 178 7.85 15.61 -8.42
CA VAL A 178 7.64 15.10 -7.07
C VAL A 178 8.88 15.39 -6.25
N ALA A 179 8.70 16.06 -5.09
CA ALA A 179 9.80 16.26 -4.16
C ALA A 179 10.34 14.90 -3.71
N PRO A 180 11.68 14.73 -3.65
CA PRO A 180 12.25 13.51 -3.09
C PRO A 180 11.72 13.30 -1.68
N PRO A 181 11.51 12.03 -1.24
CA PRO A 181 11.11 11.78 0.13
C PRO A 181 12.12 12.43 1.08
N GLU A 182 11.62 13.17 2.08
CA GLU A 182 12.51 13.76 3.09
C GLU A 182 13.42 12.68 3.66
N ALA A 183 14.71 12.95 3.63
CA ALA A 183 15.66 12.13 4.37
C ALA A 183 15.23 12.08 5.85
N PRO A 184 15.35 10.94 6.54
CA PRO A 184 14.99 10.87 7.94
C PRO A 184 15.75 11.98 8.70
N LYS A 185 15.00 12.82 9.41
CA LYS A 185 15.61 13.86 10.23
C LYS A 185 16.60 13.20 11.20
N PRO A 186 17.85 13.68 11.29
CA PRO A 186 18.77 13.13 12.25
C PRO A 186 18.15 13.24 13.64
N ALA A 187 18.24 12.16 14.43
CA ALA A 187 17.77 12.16 15.80
C ALA A 187 18.41 13.35 16.53
N VAL A 188 17.56 14.21 17.13
CA VAL A 188 18.05 15.31 17.97
C VAL A 188 18.67 14.67 19.21
N THR A 189 19.99 14.60 19.23
CA THR A 189 20.71 14.23 20.44
C THR A 189 20.47 15.34 21.44
N LYS A 190 19.70 15.07 22.49
CA LYS A 190 19.63 15.95 23.64
C LYS A 190 21.04 16.04 24.22
N ARG A 191 21.71 17.18 24.02
CA ARG A 191 22.92 17.47 24.77
C ARG A 191 22.53 17.49 26.24
N SER A 192 23.06 16.54 27.01
CA SER A 192 23.04 16.62 28.46
C SER A 192 23.76 17.92 28.85
N ARG A 193 23.10 18.80 29.60
CA ARG A 193 23.75 19.95 30.20
C ARG A 193 24.81 19.41 31.19
N PRO A 194 26.05 19.89 31.15
CA PRO A 194 26.98 19.64 32.24
C PRO A 194 26.46 20.31 33.49
N SER A 195 26.42 19.57 34.58
CA SER A 195 26.16 20.07 35.94
C SER A 195 27.30 20.94 36.44
#